data_9a5ffd0f22aa41aa8530c89345f5c65f
#
_entry.id   9a5ffd0f22aa41aa8530c89345f5c65f
#
_cell.length_a   1.000
_cell.length_b   1.000
_cell.length_c   1.000
_cell.angle_alpha   90.00
_cell.angle_beta   90.00
_cell.angle_gamma   90.00
#
_symmetry.space_group_name_H-M   'P 1'
#
loop_
_entity.id
_entity.type
_entity.pdbx_description
1 polymer ?
#
loop_
_entity_poly.entity_id
_entity_poly.type
_entity_poly.pdbx_seq_one_letter_code
_entity_poly.pdbx_strand_id
1 'polypeptide(L)'
;MIRSRKPRARWQQLERRVAFRRAIKRSMQVTMDMGALGIRLRVAGRLNGADIARSENAREGEVPLHTLRANIDYGFAEASTQYGVIGVKCLICRKDPAEEENERQQRRPRGEGRDNRPPRRPAAPAQNAN
;
A
#
# COMPACT_ATOMS: atom_id res chain seq x y z
N MET A 1 0.92 18.41 -2.19
CA MET A 1 2.27 18.09 -2.70
C MET A 1 2.75 16.82 -2.01
N ILE A 2 2.43 15.66 -2.58
CA ILE A 2 2.72 14.36 -1.97
C ILE A 2 4.17 14.02 -2.32
N ARG A 3 5.04 14.07 -1.32
CA ARG A 3 6.41 13.59 -1.43
C ARG A 3 6.37 12.08 -1.70
N SER A 4 6.56 11.70 -2.96
CA SER A 4 6.88 10.33 -3.32
C SER A 4 8.15 9.91 -2.58
N ARG A 5 8.00 9.12 -1.52
CA ARG A 5 9.16 8.52 -0.86
C ARG A 5 9.81 7.58 -1.85
N LYS A 6 10.87 8.08 -2.47
CA LYS A 6 11.67 7.35 -3.44
C LYS A 6 12.13 6.03 -2.81
N PRO A 7 11.89 4.89 -3.45
CA PRO A 7 12.26 3.56 -2.91
C PRO A 7 13.78 3.30 -2.88
N ARG A 8 14.60 4.33 -3.09
CA ARG A 8 16.07 4.23 -3.20
C ARG A 8 16.74 3.49 -2.04
N ALA A 9 16.26 3.68 -0.80
CA ALA A 9 16.92 3.11 0.38
C ALA A 9 16.85 1.58 0.47
N ARG A 10 15.87 0.94 -0.17
CA ARG A 10 15.68 -0.52 -0.09
C ARG A 10 16.52 -1.30 -1.10
N TRP A 11 16.83 -0.69 -2.25
CA TRP A 11 17.60 -1.35 -3.30
C TRP A 11 19.09 -1.33 -3.04
N GLN A 12 19.58 -0.48 -2.15
CA GLN A 12 20.94 -0.53 -1.62
C GLN A 12 21.28 -1.87 -0.95
N GLN A 13 20.26 -2.65 -0.54
CA GLN A 13 20.48 -4.01 -0.03
C GLN A 13 21.01 -4.98 -1.10
N LEU A 14 20.73 -4.73 -2.38
CA LEU A 14 21.30 -5.51 -3.49
C LEU A 14 22.81 -5.29 -3.64
N GLU A 15 23.31 -4.13 -3.21
CA GLU A 15 24.74 -3.82 -3.19
C GLU A 15 25.50 -4.67 -2.17
N ARG A 16 24.81 -5.14 -1.11
CA ARG A 16 25.40 -5.91 -0.01
C ARG A 16 25.33 -7.44 -0.21
N ARG A 17 25.44 -7.96 -1.41
CA ARG A 17 25.43 -9.41 -1.73
C ARG A 17 24.21 -10.19 -1.20
N VAL A 18 23.10 -9.55 -0.95
CA VAL A 18 21.84 -10.23 -0.60
C VAL A 18 21.29 -10.91 -1.85
N ALA A 19 20.89 -12.18 -1.73
CA ALA A 19 20.25 -12.90 -2.81
C ALA A 19 19.06 -12.08 -3.34
N PHE A 20 19.11 -11.63 -4.59
CA PHE A 20 18.12 -10.73 -5.19
C PHE A 20 16.69 -11.26 -5.07
N ARG A 21 16.49 -12.58 -5.13
CA ARG A 21 15.17 -13.22 -4.95
C ARG A 21 14.58 -12.95 -3.56
N ARG A 22 15.44 -12.95 -2.54
CA ARG A 22 15.02 -12.67 -1.15
C ARG A 22 14.64 -11.19 -0.99
N ALA A 23 15.41 -10.31 -1.61
CA ALA A 23 15.10 -8.87 -1.62
C ALA A 23 13.78 -8.57 -2.33
N ILE A 24 13.52 -9.21 -3.48
CA ILE A 24 12.27 -9.09 -4.22
C ILE A 24 11.09 -9.54 -3.35
N LYS A 25 11.13 -10.76 -2.81
CA LYS A 25 10.05 -11.30 -1.96
C LYS A 25 9.76 -10.39 -0.77
N ARG A 26 10.80 -9.94 -0.07
CA ARG A 26 10.63 -9.03 1.08
C ARG A 26 10.01 -7.69 0.68
N SER A 27 10.42 -7.14 -0.47
CA SER A 27 9.85 -5.88 -0.96
C SER A 27 8.38 -6.02 -1.32
N MET A 28 8.00 -7.14 -1.96
CA MET A 28 6.62 -7.43 -2.32
C MET A 28 5.76 -7.56 -1.07
N GLN A 29 6.18 -8.39 -0.12
CA GLN A 29 5.45 -8.59 1.13
C GLN A 29 5.22 -7.29 1.89
N VAL A 30 6.26 -6.48 2.09
CA VAL A 30 6.11 -5.18 2.78
C VAL A 30 5.15 -4.24 2.04
N THR A 31 5.13 -4.28 0.71
CA THR A 31 4.23 -3.42 -0.07
C THR A 31 2.78 -3.89 0.06
N MET A 32 2.54 -5.21 0.06
CA MET A 32 1.21 -5.78 0.29
C MET A 32 0.73 -5.50 1.72
N ASP A 33 1.60 -5.63 2.73
CA ASP A 33 1.31 -5.31 4.13
C ASP A 33 0.94 -3.83 4.32
N MET A 34 1.47 -2.95 3.47
CA MET A 34 1.13 -1.51 3.45
C MET A 34 -0.24 -1.22 2.80
N GLY A 35 -0.96 -2.24 2.35
CA GLY A 35 -2.29 -2.10 1.77
C GLY A 35 -2.33 -1.82 0.27
N ALA A 36 -1.26 -2.11 -0.48
CA ALA A 36 -1.29 -2.05 -1.93
C ALA A 36 -2.18 -3.16 -2.51
N LEU A 37 -2.92 -2.87 -3.59
CA LEU A 37 -3.71 -3.87 -4.32
C LEU A 37 -2.85 -4.87 -5.06
N GLY A 38 -1.70 -4.43 -5.53
CA GLY A 38 -0.74 -5.29 -6.20
C GLY A 38 0.57 -4.58 -6.49
N ILE A 39 1.58 -5.41 -6.77
CA ILE A 39 2.93 -4.97 -7.10
C ILE A 39 3.49 -5.80 -8.24
N ARG A 40 4.20 -5.16 -9.16
CA ARG A 40 5.00 -5.79 -10.20
C ARG A 40 6.41 -5.23 -10.14
N LEU A 41 7.37 -6.12 -9.93
CA LEU A 41 8.79 -5.81 -9.92
C LEU A 41 9.47 -6.44 -11.13
N ARG A 42 10.32 -5.67 -11.79
CA ARG A 42 11.22 -6.17 -12.83
C ARG A 42 12.65 -5.78 -12.46
N VAL A 43 13.50 -6.79 -12.35
CA VAL A 43 14.91 -6.61 -12.04
C VAL A 43 15.72 -7.12 -13.22
N ALA A 44 16.63 -6.32 -13.74
CA ALA A 44 17.44 -6.65 -14.90
C ALA A 44 18.91 -6.28 -14.67
N GLY A 45 19.80 -7.17 -15.08
CA GLY A 45 21.25 -6.98 -14.93
C GLY A 45 21.97 -8.29 -14.66
N ARG A 46 23.20 -8.21 -14.18
CA ARG A 46 24.01 -9.37 -13.77
C ARG A 46 23.58 -9.84 -12.38
N LEU A 47 22.51 -10.60 -12.35
CA LEU A 47 21.90 -11.10 -11.11
C LEU A 47 22.81 -12.11 -10.43
N ASN A 48 23.13 -11.91 -9.15
CA ASN A 48 24.10 -12.69 -8.37
C ASN A 48 25.52 -12.75 -8.97
N GLY A 49 25.91 -11.77 -9.76
CA GLY A 49 27.22 -11.76 -10.41
C GLY A 49 27.37 -12.71 -11.59
N ALA A 50 26.25 -13.17 -12.18
CA ALA A 50 26.29 -13.99 -13.37
C ALA A 50 26.94 -13.26 -14.55
N ASP A 51 27.70 -13.99 -15.39
CA ASP A 51 28.38 -13.39 -16.54
C ASP A 51 27.41 -12.86 -17.58
N ILE A 52 26.29 -13.56 -17.76
CA ILE A 52 25.23 -13.17 -18.68
C ILE A 52 24.15 -12.43 -17.92
N ALA A 53 23.86 -11.19 -18.33
CA ALA A 53 22.76 -10.41 -17.79
C ALA A 53 21.41 -11.06 -18.16
N ARG A 54 20.50 -11.08 -17.20
CA ARG A 54 19.12 -11.54 -17.39
C ARG A 54 18.14 -10.64 -16.67
N SER A 55 16.86 -10.78 -17.02
CA SER A 55 15.79 -10.07 -16.34
C SER A 55 14.86 -11.06 -15.63
N GLU A 56 14.50 -10.76 -14.39
CA GLU A 56 13.47 -11.47 -13.66
C GLU A 56 12.30 -10.55 -13.37
N ASN A 57 11.09 -11.10 -13.51
CA ASN A 57 9.85 -10.41 -13.20
C ASN A 57 9.18 -11.15 -12.04
N ALA A 58 8.72 -10.39 -11.07
CA ALA A 58 7.90 -10.89 -9.98
C ALA A 58 6.62 -10.03 -9.90
N ARG A 59 5.49 -10.68 -9.65
CA ARG A 59 4.19 -10.02 -9.52
C ARG A 59 3.42 -10.66 -8.37
N GLU A 60 2.75 -9.82 -7.59
CA GLU A 60 1.86 -10.23 -6.52
C GLU A 60 0.66 -9.30 -6.48
N GLY A 61 -0.53 -9.85 -6.29
CA GLY A 61 -1.77 -9.09 -6.36
C GLY A 61 -2.15 -8.67 -7.77
N GLU A 62 -2.97 -7.65 -7.85
CA GLU A 62 -3.57 -7.17 -9.10
C GLU A 62 -2.93 -5.86 -9.56
N VAL A 63 -2.42 -5.83 -10.80
CA VAL A 63 -1.83 -4.64 -11.41
C VAL A 63 -2.43 -4.48 -12.82
N PRO A 64 -3.62 -3.86 -12.94
CA PRO A 64 -4.32 -3.71 -14.21
C PRO A 64 -3.71 -2.57 -15.05
N LEU A 65 -2.74 -2.88 -15.90
CA LEU A 65 -2.04 -1.87 -16.71
C LEU A 65 -2.90 -1.28 -17.84
N HIS A 66 -3.98 -1.96 -18.23
CA HIS A 66 -4.89 -1.49 -19.27
C HIS A 66 -6.02 -0.60 -18.74
N THR A 67 -6.19 -0.52 -17.42
CA THR A 67 -7.24 0.29 -16.79
C THR A 67 -6.72 1.69 -16.53
N LEU A 68 -7.23 2.68 -17.27
CA LEU A 68 -6.82 4.08 -17.13
C LEU A 68 -7.18 4.71 -15.76
N ARG A 69 -8.22 4.19 -15.11
CA ARG A 69 -8.64 4.65 -13.78
C ARG A 69 -7.80 4.10 -12.64
N ALA A 70 -7.01 3.05 -12.89
CA ALA A 70 -6.20 2.43 -11.84
C ALA A 70 -5.08 3.38 -11.40
N ASN A 71 -4.95 3.58 -10.11
CA ASN A 71 -3.90 4.40 -9.52
C ASN A 71 -2.61 3.58 -9.43
N ILE A 72 -1.80 3.65 -10.49
CA ILE A 72 -0.53 2.91 -10.60
C ILE A 72 0.63 3.88 -10.44
N ASP A 73 1.43 3.64 -9.42
CA ASP A 73 2.66 4.39 -9.14
C ASP A 73 3.86 3.67 -9.76
N TYR A 74 4.71 4.41 -10.45
CA TYR A 74 5.90 3.88 -11.10
C TYR A 74 7.15 4.36 -10.40
N GLY A 75 8.03 3.42 -10.09
CA GLY A 75 9.35 3.69 -9.51
C GLY A 75 10.47 3.02 -10.30
N PHE A 76 11.57 3.74 -10.48
CA PHE A 76 12.80 3.22 -11.05
C PHE A 76 13.96 3.45 -10.10
N ALA A 77 14.81 2.44 -9.95
CA ALA A 77 16.02 2.53 -9.14
C ALA A 77 17.15 1.71 -9.79
N GLU A 78 18.35 2.15 -9.56
CA GLU A 78 19.57 1.47 -9.98
C GLU A 78 20.38 1.08 -8.75
N ALA A 79 20.92 -0.13 -8.76
CA ALA A 79 21.83 -0.63 -7.75
C ALA A 79 23.19 -0.88 -8.41
N SER A 80 24.21 -0.18 -7.94
CA SER A 80 25.58 -0.36 -8.42
C SER A 80 26.23 -1.51 -7.67
N THR A 81 26.59 -2.57 -8.40
CA THR A 81 27.30 -3.72 -7.85
C THR A 81 28.70 -3.80 -8.44
N GLN A 82 29.55 -4.62 -7.82
CA GLN A 82 30.93 -4.85 -8.33
C GLN A 82 30.94 -5.40 -9.78
N TYR A 83 29.86 -6.04 -10.20
CA TYR A 83 29.71 -6.67 -11.51
C TYR A 83 28.98 -5.79 -12.53
N GLY A 84 28.57 -4.59 -12.15
CA GLY A 84 27.81 -3.66 -12.98
C GLY A 84 26.55 -3.15 -12.30
N VAL A 85 25.72 -2.43 -13.06
CA VAL A 85 24.50 -1.83 -12.58
C VAL A 85 23.31 -2.78 -12.78
N ILE A 86 22.49 -2.94 -11.75
CA ILE A 86 21.23 -3.67 -11.80
C ILE A 86 20.11 -2.65 -11.81
N GLY A 87 19.30 -2.66 -12.87
CA GLY A 87 18.09 -1.82 -12.97
C GLY A 87 16.88 -2.49 -12.32
N VAL A 88 16.14 -1.75 -11.51
CA VAL A 88 14.91 -2.21 -10.87
C VAL A 88 13.77 -1.28 -11.26
N LYS A 89 12.72 -1.86 -11.85
CA LYS A 89 11.46 -1.17 -12.16
C LYS A 89 10.36 -1.72 -11.26
N CYS A 90 9.62 -0.82 -10.63
CA CYS A 90 8.53 -1.16 -9.71
C CYS A 90 7.24 -0.48 -10.16
N LEU A 91 6.17 -1.24 -10.25
CA LEU A 91 4.82 -0.76 -10.47
C LEU A 91 3.98 -1.18 -9.27
N ILE A 92 3.34 -0.22 -8.61
CA ILE A 92 2.51 -0.45 -7.42
C ILE A 92 1.11 0.05 -7.72
N CYS A 93 0.12 -0.83 -7.64
CA CYS A 93 -1.27 -0.46 -7.72
C CYS A 93 -1.78 -0.10 -6.31
N ARG A 94 -2.26 1.12 -6.17
CA ARG A 94 -2.85 1.61 -4.91
C ARG A 94 -4.37 1.62 -5.02
N LYS A 95 -5.04 1.54 -3.90
CA LYS A 95 -6.47 1.82 -3.82
C LYS A 95 -6.72 3.28 -4.17
N ASP A 96 -7.82 3.54 -4.83
CA ASP A 96 -8.23 4.92 -5.09
C ASP A 96 -8.59 5.61 -3.78
N PRO A 97 -8.16 6.87 -3.58
CA PRO A 97 -8.43 7.60 -2.36
C PRO A 97 -9.94 7.75 -2.07
N ALA A 98 -10.77 7.81 -3.11
CA ALA A 98 -12.21 7.84 -2.98
C ALA A 98 -12.79 6.53 -2.40
N GLU A 99 -12.23 5.39 -2.78
CA GLU A 99 -12.62 4.09 -2.23
C GLU A 99 -12.15 3.93 -0.79
N GLU A 100 -10.93 4.38 -0.47
CA GLU A 100 -10.42 4.39 0.91
C GLU A 100 -11.27 5.26 1.84
N GLU A 101 -11.73 6.42 1.38
CA GLU A 101 -12.61 7.29 2.16
C GLU A 101 -13.98 6.65 2.40
N ASN A 102 -14.56 6.00 1.38
CA ASN A 102 -15.81 5.27 1.53
C ASN A 102 -15.68 4.10 2.50
N GLU A 103 -14.60 3.31 2.42
CA GLU A 103 -14.33 2.22 3.37
C GLU A 103 -14.16 2.75 4.81
N ARG A 104 -13.47 3.89 4.98
CA ARG A 104 -13.31 4.53 6.29
C ARG A 104 -14.63 5.04 6.87
N GLN A 105 -15.52 5.56 6.02
CA GLN A 105 -16.85 6.00 6.43
C GLN A 105 -17.74 4.82 6.84
N GLN A 106 -17.66 3.71 6.11
CA GLN A 106 -18.41 2.48 6.44
C GLN A 106 -17.89 1.78 7.71
N ARG A 107 -16.58 1.89 7.99
CA ARG A 107 -15.96 1.33 9.20
C ARG A 107 -16.14 2.20 10.44
N ARG A 108 -16.63 3.44 10.31
CA ARG A 108 -17.01 4.21 11.49
C ARG A 108 -18.16 3.46 12.16
N PRO A 109 -18.00 3.02 13.42
CA PRO A 109 -19.09 2.40 14.15
C PRO A 109 -20.24 3.38 14.08
N ARG A 110 -21.39 2.90 13.61
CA ARG A 110 -22.63 3.67 13.56
C ARG A 110 -22.87 4.12 14.99
N GLY A 111 -22.40 5.34 15.28
CA GLY A 111 -22.38 5.88 16.63
C GLY A 111 -23.72 5.66 17.26
N GLU A 112 -23.69 5.10 18.46
CA GLU A 112 -24.79 5.04 19.38
C GLU A 112 -25.60 6.32 19.22
N GLY A 113 -26.80 6.16 18.68
CA GLY A 113 -27.75 7.26 18.63
C GLY A 113 -27.83 7.80 20.04
N ARG A 114 -27.28 8.98 20.26
CA ARG A 114 -27.55 9.74 21.45
C ARG A 114 -29.07 9.81 21.55
N ASP A 115 -29.61 8.97 22.42
CA ASP A 115 -31.01 8.98 22.80
C ASP A 115 -31.25 10.36 23.46
N ASN A 116 -31.47 11.36 22.60
CA ASN A 116 -31.78 12.72 23.00
C ASN A 116 -33.29 12.78 23.35
N ARG A 117 -33.74 11.84 24.20
CA ARG A 117 -35.04 11.94 24.82
C ARG A 117 -34.94 13.02 25.88
N PRO A 118 -35.70 14.11 25.77
CA PRO A 118 -35.79 15.08 26.84
C PRO A 118 -36.34 14.38 28.09
N PRO A 119 -35.83 14.72 29.30
CA PRO A 119 -36.30 14.11 30.53
C PRO A 119 -37.80 14.33 30.67
N ARG A 120 -38.55 13.25 30.86
CA ARG A 120 -39.99 13.33 31.17
C ARG A 120 -40.15 14.16 32.42
N ARG A 121 -40.89 15.29 32.29
CA ARG A 121 -41.36 16.07 33.44
C ARG A 121 -42.13 15.17 34.38
N PRO A 122 -41.84 15.21 35.69
CA PRO A 122 -42.67 14.48 36.66
C PRO A 122 -44.10 15.02 36.63
N ALA A 123 -45.07 14.11 36.57
CA ALA A 123 -46.47 14.48 36.65
C ALA A 123 -46.76 15.16 37.98
N ALA A 124 -47.44 16.31 37.94
CA ALA A 124 -47.89 17.02 39.11
C ALA A 124 -48.90 16.15 39.89
N PRO A 125 -48.85 16.16 41.24
CA PRO A 125 -49.81 15.43 42.05
C PRO A 125 -51.23 16.01 41.89
N ALA A 126 -52.21 15.13 41.68
CA ALA A 126 -53.60 15.51 41.66
C ALA A 126 -54.01 16.00 43.04
N GLN A 127 -54.42 17.26 43.10
CA GLN A 127 -55.08 17.79 44.29
C GLN A 127 -56.50 17.30 44.34
N ASN A 128 -56.76 16.38 45.24
CA ASN A 128 -58.15 16.06 45.65
C ASN A 128 -58.70 17.27 46.41
N ALA A 129 -59.67 17.96 45.83
CA ALA A 129 -60.50 18.90 46.51
C ALA A 129 -61.76 18.18 46.97
N ASN A 130 -62.01 18.29 48.22
CA ASN A 130 -63.19 17.84 48.93
C ASN A 130 -64.38 18.77 48.59
#